data_ce7c32201aa153858d68eba1eae836aa
#
_entry.id   ce7c32201aa153858d68eba1eae836aa
#
_cell.length_a   1.000
_cell.length_b   1.000
_cell.length_c   1.000
_cell.angle_alpha   90.00
_cell.angle_beta   90.00
_cell.angle_gamma   90.00
#
_symmetry.space_group_name_H-M   'P 1'
#
loop_
_entity.id
_entity.type
_entity.pdbx_description
1 polymer ?
#
loop_
_entity_poly.entity_id
_entity_poly.type
_entity_poly.pdbx_seq_one_letter_code
_entity_poly.pdbx_strand_id
1 'polypeptide(L)'
;MKKMLVSAVLVAVSGVVLAGPACNAPKEKWMPEAAFKKGLEEKGYQIKTFKVSKGNCYEIYGTDKAGKKVEIYFDPATGTPMESK
;
A
#
# COMPACT_ATOMS: atom_id res chain seq x y z
N MET A 1 -37.17 26.07 -0.25
CA MET A 1 -36.79 25.64 -0.06
C MET A 1 -35.96 25.08 -0.29
N LYS A 2 -35.68 25.13 -0.41
CA LYS A 2 -35.08 24.55 -0.44
C LYS A 2 -34.10 23.92 -0.67
N LYS A 3 -33.87 23.77 -0.62
CA LYS A 3 -33.12 23.14 -0.57
C LYS A 3 -32.32 22.38 -1.00
N MET A 4 -32.26 22.18 -1.07
CA MET A 4 -31.69 21.39 -1.26
C MET A 4 -30.84 20.84 -1.68
N LEU A 5 -30.71 20.76 -1.75
CA LEU A 5 -30.08 20.12 -1.93
C LEU A 5 -29.12 19.71 -2.24
N VAL A 6 -28.93 19.55 -2.22
CA VAL A 6 -28.16 19.06 -2.32
C VAL A 6 -27.36 18.42 -2.47
N SER A 7 -27.31 18.18 -2.46
CA SER A 7 -26.62 17.43 -2.38
C SER A 7 -25.90 16.76 -2.88
N ALA A 8 -26.01 16.73 -3.22
CA ALA A 8 -25.46 15.96 -3.66
C ALA A 8 -24.36 15.67 -3.92
N VAL A 9 -24.26 15.84 -3.96
CA VAL A 9 -23.41 15.39 -4.08
C VAL A 9 -22.50 14.77 -3.87
N LEU A 10 -22.52 14.78 -3.84
CA LEU A 10 -21.73 14.14 -3.45
C LEU A 10 -21.18 13.25 -3.74
N VAL A 11 -21.36 13.08 -3.85
CA VAL A 11 -20.99 12.17 -4.04
C VAL A 11 -20.08 11.89 -4.70
N ALA A 12 -20.06 12.05 -5.03
CA ALA A 12 -19.39 11.72 -5.80
C ALA A 12 -18.19 11.25 -5.59
N VAL A 13 -17.85 11.37 -5.27
CA VAL A 13 -16.85 11.05 -5.09
C VAL A 13 -16.41 10.09 -4.73
N SER A 14 -16.82 9.90 -4.51
CA SER A 14 -16.51 8.99 -3.98
C SER A 14 -15.96 7.98 -4.59
N GLY A 15 -16.24 7.57 -5.28
CA GLY A 15 -15.79 6.48 -5.83
C GLY A 15 -14.41 6.36 -6.15
N VAL A 16 -13.69 7.23 -5.77
CA VAL A 16 -12.40 7.20 -6.15
C VAL A 16 -11.53 6.48 -5.28
N VAL A 17 -12.01 5.58 -4.60
CA VAL A 17 -11.19 4.84 -3.73
C VAL A 17 -10.21 4.04 -4.44
N LEU A 18 -9.00 4.15 -4.11
CA LEU A 18 -7.99 3.38 -4.71
C LEU A 18 -7.37 2.48 -3.71
N ALA A 19 -6.69 1.51 -4.20
CA ALA A 19 -6.04 0.55 -3.35
C ALA A 19 -4.67 1.02 -2.98
N GLY A 20 -4.60 2.09 -2.25
CA GLY A 20 -3.34 2.53 -1.72
C GLY A 20 -2.64 3.55 -2.57
N PRO A 21 -1.40 3.86 -2.26
CA PRO A 21 -0.65 4.90 -2.95
C PRO A 21 -0.15 4.47 -4.30
N ALA A 22 0.36 5.43 -5.06
CA ALA A 22 0.99 5.16 -6.33
C ALA A 22 2.49 5.28 -6.17
N CYS A 23 3.21 4.34 -6.75
CA CYS A 23 4.66 4.35 -6.77
C CYS A 23 5.12 4.50 -8.20
N ASN A 24 6.12 5.31 -8.42
CA ASN A 24 6.52 5.68 -9.77
C ASN A 24 7.85 5.12 -10.24
N ALA A 25 8.43 4.23 -9.50
CA ALA A 25 9.74 3.71 -9.87
C ALA A 25 9.64 2.83 -11.10
N PRO A 26 10.53 2.98 -12.08
CA PRO A 26 10.54 2.09 -13.24
C PRO A 26 10.82 0.67 -12.81
N LYS A 27 10.20 -0.26 -13.49
CA LYS A 27 10.32 -1.66 -13.13
C LYS A 27 11.74 -2.18 -13.06
N GLU A 28 12.60 -1.69 -13.93
CA GLU A 28 13.97 -2.15 -13.93
C GLU A 28 14.74 -1.74 -12.68
N LYS A 29 14.17 -0.84 -11.90
CA LYS A 29 14.81 -0.41 -10.68
C LYS A 29 14.22 -1.09 -9.44
N TRP A 30 13.24 -1.94 -9.61
CA TRP A 30 12.61 -2.59 -8.48
C TRP A 30 13.54 -3.59 -7.84
N MET A 31 13.50 -3.65 -6.52
CA MET A 31 14.25 -4.66 -5.78
C MET A 31 13.71 -6.04 -6.11
N PRO A 32 14.57 -7.05 -6.19
CA PRO A 32 14.06 -8.41 -6.32
C PRO A 32 13.15 -8.73 -5.14
N GLU A 33 12.06 -9.40 -5.43
CA GLU A 33 11.08 -9.73 -4.40
C GLU A 33 11.73 -10.45 -3.22
N ALA A 34 12.58 -11.41 -3.50
CA ALA A 34 13.19 -12.19 -2.42
C ALA A 34 14.04 -11.32 -1.50
N ALA A 35 14.79 -10.39 -2.08
CA ALA A 35 15.62 -9.52 -1.27
C ALA A 35 14.77 -8.57 -0.44
N PHE A 36 13.68 -8.07 -1.02
CA PHE A 36 12.78 -7.18 -0.31
C PHE A 36 12.16 -7.90 0.88
N LYS A 37 11.65 -9.10 0.66
CA LYS A 37 11.02 -9.86 1.73
C LYS A 37 12.00 -10.21 2.83
N LYS A 38 13.21 -10.61 2.44
CA LYS A 38 14.22 -10.94 3.42
C LYS A 38 14.56 -9.75 4.30
N GLY A 39 14.67 -8.58 3.70
CA GLY A 39 14.96 -7.38 4.47
C GLY A 39 13.89 -7.08 5.51
N LEU A 40 12.63 -7.29 5.15
CA LEU A 40 11.55 -7.09 6.11
C LEU A 40 11.57 -8.14 7.21
N GLU A 41 11.84 -9.38 6.84
CA GLU A 41 11.90 -10.44 7.84
C GLU A 41 13.01 -10.19 8.84
N GLU A 42 14.12 -9.64 8.38
CA GLU A 42 15.22 -9.29 9.27
C GLU A 42 14.83 -8.20 10.24
N LYS A 43 13.86 -7.39 9.89
CA LYS A 43 13.37 -6.35 10.78
C LYS A 43 12.26 -6.83 11.70
N GLY A 44 11.90 -8.11 11.60
CA GLY A 44 10.91 -8.68 12.49
C GLY A 44 9.53 -8.84 11.90
N TYR A 45 9.32 -8.47 10.65
CA TYR A 45 8.03 -8.67 10.03
C TYR A 45 7.83 -10.13 9.66
N GLN A 46 6.59 -10.57 9.76
CA GLN A 46 6.21 -11.87 9.23
C GLN A 46 5.25 -11.62 8.09
N ILE A 47 5.65 -11.96 6.89
CA ILE A 47 4.89 -11.65 5.69
C ILE A 47 3.96 -12.81 5.37
N LYS A 48 2.66 -12.55 5.41
CA LYS A 48 1.68 -13.55 5.06
C LYS A 48 1.38 -13.52 3.58
N THR A 49 1.28 -12.33 3.02
CA THR A 49 0.99 -12.14 1.60
C THR A 49 1.84 -11.02 1.06
N PHE A 50 2.39 -11.24 -0.11
CA PHE A 50 3.13 -10.21 -0.83
C PHE A 50 2.49 -10.07 -2.20
N LYS A 51 2.36 -8.83 -2.65
CA LYS A 51 1.89 -8.61 -4.01
C LYS A 51 2.30 -7.23 -4.50
N VAL A 52 2.14 -7.02 -5.79
CA VAL A 52 2.32 -5.71 -6.39
C VAL A 52 0.95 -5.07 -6.47
N SER A 53 0.81 -3.90 -5.89
CA SER A 53 -0.49 -3.24 -5.85
C SER A 53 -0.82 -2.62 -7.20
N LYS A 54 -2.06 -2.17 -7.35
CA LYS A 54 -2.48 -1.51 -8.58
C LYS A 54 -1.69 -0.25 -8.84
N GLY A 55 -1.19 0.37 -7.81
CA GLY A 55 -0.37 1.58 -7.96
C GLY A 55 1.10 1.27 -8.16
N ASN A 56 1.45 0.01 -8.42
CA ASN A 56 2.84 -0.39 -8.65
C ASN A 56 3.74 -0.25 -7.46
N CYS A 57 3.19 -0.41 -6.28
CA CYS A 57 3.97 -0.50 -5.05
C CYS A 57 4.07 -1.95 -4.63
N TYR A 58 5.07 -2.27 -3.85
CA TYR A 58 5.09 -3.56 -3.17
C TYR A 58 4.16 -3.46 -1.96
N GLU A 59 3.37 -4.48 -1.77
CA GLU A 59 2.39 -4.46 -0.70
C GLU A 59 2.49 -5.75 0.10
N ILE A 60 2.51 -5.63 1.42
CA ILE A 60 2.50 -6.82 2.27
C ILE A 60 1.32 -6.79 3.22
N TYR A 61 0.87 -7.99 3.55
CA TYR A 61 -0.01 -8.21 4.68
C TYR A 61 0.74 -9.16 5.61
N GLY A 62 0.70 -8.88 6.87
CA GLY A 62 1.37 -9.75 7.82
C GLY A 62 1.34 -9.16 9.19
N THR A 63 2.40 -9.40 9.97
CA THR A 63 2.50 -8.84 11.31
C THR A 63 3.84 -8.16 11.47
N ASP A 64 3.87 -7.16 12.34
CA ASP A 64 5.13 -6.50 12.64
C ASP A 64 5.84 -7.22 13.78
N LYS A 65 6.97 -6.64 14.20
CA LYS A 65 7.78 -7.23 15.23
C LYS A 65 7.02 -7.46 16.54
N ALA A 66 6.04 -6.63 16.82
CA ALA A 66 5.24 -6.76 18.03
C ALA A 66 4.07 -7.73 17.85
N GLY A 67 3.94 -8.35 16.67
CA GLY A 67 2.84 -9.25 16.42
C GLY A 67 1.57 -8.57 15.98
N LYS A 68 1.63 -7.27 15.71
CA LYS A 68 0.46 -6.52 15.29
C LYS A 68 0.22 -6.68 13.81
N LYS A 69 -1.02 -6.87 13.40
CA LYS A 69 -1.34 -7.01 11.99
C LYS A 69 -1.09 -5.71 11.24
N VAL A 70 -0.48 -5.83 10.07
CA VAL A 70 -0.17 -4.66 9.26
C VAL A 70 -0.49 -4.93 7.82
N GLU A 71 -0.79 -3.84 7.12
CA GLU A 71 -0.89 -3.82 5.66
C GLU A 71 -0.08 -2.60 5.25
N ILE A 72 1.05 -2.83 4.58
CA ILE A 72 1.97 -1.75 4.29
C ILE A 72 2.33 -1.74 2.83
N TYR A 73 2.43 -0.53 2.26
CA TYR A 73 2.86 -0.32 0.89
C TYR A 73 4.27 0.27 0.92
N PHE A 74 5.09 -0.17 -0.03
CA PHE A 74 6.49 0.25 -0.11
C PHE A 74 6.84 0.67 -1.51
N ASP A 75 7.77 1.60 -1.61
CA ASP A 75 8.37 1.92 -2.90
C ASP A 75 9.20 0.71 -3.32
N PRO A 76 8.92 0.08 -4.47
CA PRO A 76 9.62 -1.14 -4.82
C PRO A 76 11.09 -0.94 -5.17
N ALA A 77 11.50 0.27 -5.45
CA ALA A 77 12.90 0.52 -5.79
C ALA A 77 13.76 0.70 -4.55
N THR A 78 13.19 1.28 -3.50
CA THR A 78 13.99 1.60 -2.31
C THR A 78 13.58 0.79 -1.10
N GLY A 79 12.39 0.20 -1.12
CA GLY A 79 11.90 -0.50 0.06
C GLY A 79 11.39 0.43 1.15
N THR A 80 11.19 1.70 0.82
CA THR A 80 10.74 2.68 1.80
C THR A 80 9.24 2.58 1.98
N PRO A 81 8.74 2.56 3.22
CA PRO A 81 7.29 2.54 3.42
C PRO A 81 6.63 3.79 2.86
N MET A 82 5.52 3.58 2.15
CA MET A 82 4.76 4.68 1.58
C MET A 82 3.55 4.98 2.44
N GLU A 83 2.85 3.92 2.83
CA GLU A 83 1.63 4.10 3.58
C GLU A 83 1.26 2.78 4.22
N SER A 84 0.61 2.82 5.38
CA SER A 84 0.17 1.58 6.01
C SER A 84 -1.23 1.73 6.57
N LYS A 85 -1.89 0.61 6.78
CA LYS A 85 -3.22 0.59 7.34
C LYS A 85 -3.33 -0.28 8.55
#